data_f85f81f3664a3e360ffcbdc4590599b2
#
_entry.id   f85f81f3664a3e360ffcbdc4590599b2
#
_cell.length_a   1.000
_cell.length_b   1.000
_cell.length_c   1.000
_cell.angle_alpha   90.00
_cell.angle_beta   90.00
_cell.angle_gamma   90.00
#
_symmetry.space_group_name_H-M   'P 1'
#
loop_
_entity.id
_entity.type
_entity.pdbx_description
1 polymer ?
#
loop_
_entity_poly.entity_id
_entity_poly.type
_entity_poly.pdbx_seq_one_letter_code
_entity_poly.pdbx_strand_id
1 'polypeptide(L)' 'MQLADFTNLSANRQLDTLYFTGDILANRYEEENIFLLYNLNGFYVELRYDAYNSTLHQVTAFRDTNKLEPYLPYLVD' A
#
# COMPACT_ATOMS: atom_id res chain seq x y z
N MET A 1 7.14 -13.71 4.56
CA MET A 1 6.07 -13.12 5.41
C MET A 1 4.72 -13.35 4.75
N GLN A 2 3.77 -13.82 5.53
CA GLN A 2 2.41 -13.98 5.07
C GLN A 2 1.58 -12.73 5.37
N LEU A 3 0.45 -12.60 4.68
CA LEU A 3 -0.45 -11.46 4.89
C LEU A 3 -0.86 -11.33 6.36
N ALA A 4 -1.21 -12.44 7.01
CA ALA A 4 -1.61 -12.43 8.42
C ALA A 4 -0.49 -11.93 9.34
N ASP A 5 0.76 -12.28 9.03
CA ASP A 5 1.91 -11.80 9.80
C ASP A 5 2.03 -10.29 9.70
N PHE A 6 1.86 -9.76 8.48
CA PHE A 6 1.94 -8.33 8.24
C PHE A 6 0.83 -7.57 8.98
N THR A 7 -0.40 -8.08 8.91
CA THR A 7 -1.54 -7.40 9.55
C THR A 7 -1.43 -7.36 11.07
N ASN A 8 -0.66 -8.28 11.65
CA ASN A 8 -0.44 -8.31 13.09
C ASN A 8 0.71 -7.42 13.56
N LEU A 9 1.46 -6.82 12.65
CA LEU A 9 2.52 -5.89 13.02
C LEU A 9 1.95 -4.54 13.44
N SER A 10 2.69 -3.83 14.29
CA SER A 10 2.36 -2.42 14.57
C SER A 10 2.53 -1.59 13.31
N ALA A 11 1.91 -0.40 13.29
CA ALA A 11 2.00 0.49 12.13
C ALA A 11 3.45 0.82 11.78
N ASN A 12 4.28 1.10 12.79
CA ASN A 12 5.70 1.41 12.54
C ASN A 12 6.43 0.24 11.90
N ARG A 13 6.15 -0.98 12.37
CA ARG A 13 6.79 -2.16 11.79
C ARG A 13 6.27 -2.48 10.41
N GLN A 14 5.00 -2.20 10.14
CA GLN A 14 4.45 -2.35 8.80
C GLN A 14 5.17 -1.43 7.81
N LEU A 15 5.38 -0.16 8.19
CA LEU A 15 6.09 0.80 7.35
C LEU A 15 7.54 0.40 7.13
N ASP A 16 8.23 -0.04 8.19
CA ASP A 16 9.60 -0.52 8.06
C ASP A 16 9.70 -1.71 7.13
N THR A 17 8.78 -2.64 7.24
CA THR A 17 8.76 -3.83 6.38
C THR A 17 8.59 -3.43 4.92
N LEU A 18 7.69 -2.52 4.63
CA LEU A 18 7.49 -2.03 3.27
C LEU A 18 8.71 -1.30 2.75
N TYR A 19 9.33 -0.49 3.59
CA TYR A 19 10.52 0.27 3.19
C TYR A 19 11.68 -0.65 2.82
N PHE A 20 11.91 -1.70 3.59
CA PHE A 20 13.06 -2.56 3.39
C PHE A 20 12.83 -3.71 2.42
N THR A 21 11.61 -4.24 2.34
CA THR A 21 11.36 -5.46 1.57
C THR A 21 10.20 -5.35 0.59
N GLY A 22 9.42 -4.28 0.63
CA GLY A 22 8.31 -4.08 -0.30
C GLY A 22 8.78 -3.48 -1.62
N ASP A 23 8.06 -3.79 -2.68
CA ASP A 23 8.29 -3.20 -4.00
C ASP A 23 7.14 -2.26 -4.32
N ILE A 24 7.45 -0.98 -4.50
CA ILE A 24 6.42 -0.02 -4.86
C ILE A 24 6.00 -0.25 -6.31
N LEU A 25 4.70 -0.38 -6.55
CA LEU A 25 4.14 -0.63 -7.86
C LEU A 25 3.55 0.62 -8.49
N ALA A 26 2.90 1.44 -7.69
CA ALA A 26 2.19 2.59 -8.22
C ALA A 26 1.89 3.59 -7.11
N ASN A 27 1.66 4.83 -7.51
CA ASN A 27 1.03 5.82 -6.65
C ASN A 27 -0.12 6.46 -7.42
N ARG A 28 -1.12 6.94 -6.71
CA ARG A 28 -2.20 7.68 -7.31
C ARG A 28 -2.69 8.76 -6.37
N TYR A 29 -3.25 9.79 -6.96
CA TYR A 29 -3.78 10.92 -6.22
C TYR A 29 -5.29 10.97 -6.43
N GLU A 30 -6.02 11.10 -5.36
CA GLU A 30 -7.48 11.17 -5.43
C GLU A 30 -7.95 12.17 -4.38
N GLU A 31 -8.39 13.34 -4.85
CA GLU A 31 -8.82 14.43 -3.99
C GLU A 31 -7.70 14.82 -3.02
N GLU A 32 -7.94 14.63 -1.72
CA GLU A 32 -6.99 15.02 -0.67
C GLU A 32 -6.10 13.86 -0.24
N ASN A 33 -6.16 12.73 -0.95
CA ASN A 33 -5.46 11.53 -0.56
C ASN A 33 -4.38 11.15 -1.55
N ILE A 34 -3.28 10.62 -1.01
CA ILE A 34 -2.22 9.98 -1.78
C ILE A 34 -2.24 8.51 -1.42
N PHE A 35 -2.33 7.66 -2.44
CA PHE A 35 -2.31 6.21 -2.27
C PHE A 35 -1.01 5.65 -2.83
N LEU A 36 -0.33 4.83 -2.05
CA LEU A 36 0.86 4.11 -2.47
C LEU A 36 0.54 2.62 -2.45
N LEU A 37 0.84 1.94 -3.55
CA LEU A 37 0.61 0.51 -3.69
C LEU A 37 1.92 -0.23 -3.72
N TYR A 38 2.06 -1.22 -2.84
CA TYR A 38 3.24 -2.07 -2.74
C TYR A 38 2.89 -3.52 -3.02
N ASN A 39 3.84 -4.27 -3.56
CA ASN A 39 3.84 -5.73 -3.55
C ASN A 39 4.79 -6.19 -2.44
N LEU A 40 4.32 -7.11 -1.61
CA LEU A 40 5.11 -7.65 -0.52
C LEU A 40 4.86 -9.17 -0.46
N ASN A 41 5.86 -9.95 -0.91
CA ASN A 41 5.82 -11.41 -0.85
C ASN A 41 4.52 -12.02 -1.40
N GLY A 42 4.02 -11.50 -2.52
CA GLY A 42 2.87 -12.07 -3.20
C GLY A 42 1.51 -11.54 -2.73
N PHE A 43 1.49 -10.60 -1.81
CA PHE A 43 0.28 -9.86 -1.50
C PHE A 43 0.53 -8.37 -1.66
N TYR A 44 -0.54 -7.58 -1.59
CA TYR A 44 -0.48 -6.15 -1.83
C TYR A 44 -0.74 -5.36 -0.57
N VAL A 45 -0.10 -4.20 -0.46
CA VAL A 45 -0.35 -3.28 0.65
C VAL A 45 -0.58 -1.90 0.08
N GLU A 46 -1.70 -1.29 0.46
CA GLU A 46 -2.02 0.08 0.09
C GLU A 46 -1.87 0.98 1.30
N LEU A 47 -1.13 2.07 1.14
CA LEU A 47 -1.02 3.12 2.14
C LEU A 47 -1.83 4.32 1.68
N ARG A 48 -2.62 4.90 2.58
CA ARG A 48 -3.35 6.13 2.29
C ARG A 48 -2.85 7.25 3.18
N TYR A 49 -2.35 8.30 2.56
CA TYR A 49 -1.84 9.50 3.23
C TYR A 49 -2.72 10.70 2.92
N ASP A 50 -2.75 11.64 3.86
CA ASP A 50 -3.29 12.96 3.60
C ASP A 50 -2.30 13.74 2.73
N ALA A 51 -2.80 14.33 1.63
CA ALA A 51 -1.92 15.03 0.68
C ALA A 51 -1.37 16.34 1.21
N TYR A 52 -2.03 16.94 2.20
CA TYR A 52 -1.64 18.24 2.73
C TYR A 52 -0.63 18.17 3.85
N ASN A 53 -0.80 17.20 4.75
CA ASN A 53 0.06 17.12 5.94
C ASN A 53 0.85 15.81 6.02
N SER A 54 0.75 14.96 5.02
CA SER A 54 1.49 13.70 4.93
C SER A 54 1.20 12.73 6.09
N THR A 55 0.04 12.85 6.71
CA THR A 55 -0.37 11.95 7.78
C THR A 55 -0.86 10.63 7.19
N LEU A 56 -0.33 9.53 7.68
CA LEU A 56 -0.79 8.20 7.28
C LEU A 56 -2.15 7.92 7.93
N HIS A 57 -3.17 7.67 7.10
CA HIS A 57 -4.53 7.40 7.58
C HIS A 57 -4.87 5.93 7.63
N GLN A 58 -4.33 5.13 6.71
CA GLN A 58 -4.75 3.74 6.61
C GLN A 58 -3.69 2.88 5.94
N VAL A 59 -3.57 1.66 6.45
CA VAL A 59 -2.75 0.60 5.84
C VAL A 59 -3.70 -0.56 5.56
N THR A 60 -3.79 -0.97 4.31
CA THR A 60 -4.68 -2.06 3.89
C THR A 60 -3.87 -3.12 3.18
N ALA A 61 -3.84 -4.34 3.73
CA ALA A 61 -3.19 -5.48 3.09
C ALA A 61 -4.25 -6.38 2.47
N PHE A 62 -4.00 -6.85 1.25
CA PHE A 62 -4.99 -7.64 0.53
C PHE A 62 -4.33 -8.53 -0.52
N ARG A 63 -5.07 -9.58 -0.92
CA ARG A 63 -4.69 -10.45 -2.04
C ARG A 63 -5.66 -10.35 -3.20
N ASP A 64 -6.83 -9.77 -2.97
CA ASP A 64 -7.88 -9.67 -3.97
C ASP A 64 -7.48 -8.69 -5.07
N THR A 65 -7.24 -9.21 -6.27
CA THR A 65 -6.82 -8.40 -7.41
C THR A 65 -7.89 -7.42 -7.88
N ASN A 66 -9.15 -7.60 -7.47
CA ASN A 66 -10.19 -6.63 -7.79
C ASN A 66 -9.91 -5.26 -7.17
N LYS A 67 -9.19 -5.24 -6.06
CA LYS A 67 -8.79 -3.98 -5.40
C LYS A 67 -7.69 -3.24 -6.14
N LEU A 68 -7.10 -3.86 -7.16
CA LEU A 68 -6.12 -3.20 -8.02
C LEU A 68 -6.77 -2.37 -9.11
N GLU A 69 -8.07 -2.48 -9.30
CA GLU A 69 -8.77 -1.79 -10.39
C GLU A 69 -8.48 -0.28 -10.46
N PRO A 70 -8.50 0.47 -9.35
CA PRO A 70 -8.18 1.89 -9.40
C PRO A 70 -6.78 2.20 -9.88
N TYR A 71 -5.88 1.21 -9.82
CA TYR A 71 -4.47 1.37 -10.18
C TYR A 71 -4.16 0.94 -11.62
N LEU A 72 -5.08 0.26 -12.29
CA LEU A 72 -4.80 -0.28 -13.61
C LEU A 72 -4.24 0.75 -14.60
N PRO A 73 -4.75 2.00 -14.64
CA PRO A 73 -4.17 2.99 -15.54
C PRO A 73 -2.72 3.33 -15.24
N TYR A 74 -2.26 3.08 -14.02
CA TYR A 74 -0.89 3.39 -13.58
C TYR A 74 0.05 2.20 -13.71
N LEU A 75 -0.49 1.00 -13.91
CA LEU A 75 0.28 -0.24 -14.00
C LEU A 75 0.54 -0.68 -15.44
N VAL A 76 -0.11 -0.06 -16.38
CA VAL A 76 0.01 -0.40 -17.81
C VAL A 76 1.22 0.31 -18.39
N ASP A 77 2.02 -0.43 -19.11
CA ASP A 77 3.19 0.09 -19.83
C ASP A 77 2.77 0.76 -21.14
#